data_fd957681de4fafa57cf9da762e3486d9
#
_entry.id   fd957681de4fafa57cf9da762e3486d9
#
_cell.length_a   1.000
_cell.length_b   1.000
_cell.length_c   1.000
_cell.angle_alpha   90.00
_cell.angle_beta   90.00
_cell.angle_gamma   90.00
#
_symmetry.space_group_name_H-M   'P 1'
#
loop_
_entity.id
_entity.type
_entity.pdbx_description
1 polymer ?
#
loop_
_entity_poly.entity_id
_entity_poly.type
_entity_poly.pdbx_seq_one_letter_code
_entity_poly.pdbx_strand_id
1 'polypeptide(L)'
;MNIIFWGTPEYSVESLKILIDSHHKISAVITQPDKKRSRGSKLIASPIKKVALDHDIPVFTPNKIKNNTNFIETLKSFNSDVFVVIAYGKILSSEILAIPRYGCWNAHASLLPRSVSYTHLTLPTR
;
A
#
# COMPACT_ATOMS: atom_id res chain seq x y z
N MET A 1 -8.26 -9.77 -8.96
CA MET A 1 -8.37 -8.31 -8.88
C MET A 1 -7.04 -7.65 -9.05
N ASN A 2 -7.08 -6.44 -9.52
CA ASN A 2 -5.87 -5.67 -9.72
C ASN A 2 -5.69 -4.78 -8.48
N ILE A 3 -4.66 -5.01 -7.71
CA ILE A 3 -4.47 -4.38 -6.42
C ILE A 3 -3.24 -3.49 -6.37
N ILE A 4 -3.34 -2.35 -5.72
CA ILE A 4 -2.18 -1.56 -5.37
C ILE A 4 -2.06 -1.66 -3.85
N PHE A 5 -0.92 -2.08 -3.38
CA PHE A 5 -0.69 -2.29 -1.95
C PHE A 5 0.04 -1.10 -1.36
N TRP A 6 -0.41 -0.63 -0.21
CA TRP A 6 0.21 0.49 0.49
C TRP A 6 0.62 0.03 1.88
N GLY A 7 1.88 0.07 2.17
CA GLY A 7 2.36 -0.34 3.49
C GLY A 7 3.80 0.01 3.68
N THR A 8 4.30 -0.11 4.88
CA THR A 8 5.67 0.25 5.16
C THR A 8 6.39 -0.70 6.12
N PRO A 9 5.88 -0.95 7.33
CA PRO A 9 6.67 -1.71 8.31
C PRO A 9 6.68 -3.20 8.10
N GLU A 10 7.53 -3.85 8.84
CA GLU A 10 7.72 -5.28 8.74
C GLU A 10 6.42 -6.06 8.93
N TYR A 11 5.58 -5.64 9.84
CA TYR A 11 4.39 -6.44 10.07
C TYR A 11 3.37 -6.36 8.94
N SER A 12 3.59 -5.49 7.95
CA SER A 12 2.73 -5.47 6.79
C SER A 12 3.20 -6.45 5.73
N VAL A 13 4.42 -6.96 5.86
CA VAL A 13 5.02 -7.82 4.87
C VAL A 13 4.23 -9.11 4.67
N GLU A 14 3.76 -9.69 5.77
CA GLU A 14 3.01 -10.92 5.66
C GLU A 14 1.78 -10.75 4.79
N SER A 15 1.06 -9.67 4.97
CA SER A 15 -0.14 -9.42 4.16
C SER A 15 0.22 -9.26 2.69
N LEU A 16 1.31 -8.56 2.41
CA LEU A 16 1.72 -8.39 1.03
C LEU A 16 2.08 -9.73 0.41
N LYS A 17 2.80 -10.57 1.14
CA LYS A 17 3.20 -11.87 0.62
C LYS A 17 1.98 -12.76 0.35
N ILE A 18 1.00 -12.71 1.22
CA ILE A 18 -0.21 -13.48 1.02
C ILE A 18 -0.91 -13.04 -0.26
N LEU A 19 -0.97 -11.73 -0.50
CA LEU A 19 -1.60 -11.24 -1.70
C LEU A 19 -0.80 -11.60 -2.96
N ILE A 20 0.51 -11.55 -2.88
CA ILE A 20 1.35 -11.91 -4.01
C ILE A 20 1.11 -13.38 -4.39
N ASP A 21 0.96 -14.24 -3.37
CA ASP A 21 0.76 -15.65 -3.65
C ASP A 21 -0.67 -15.99 -4.06
N SER A 22 -1.57 -15.03 -3.99
CA SER A 22 -2.95 -15.29 -4.36
C SER A 22 -3.08 -15.15 -5.86
N HIS A 23 -4.27 -15.35 -6.39
CA HIS A 23 -4.47 -15.19 -7.81
C HIS A 23 -4.73 -13.72 -8.18
N HIS A 24 -4.65 -12.82 -7.24
CA HIS A 24 -4.83 -11.42 -7.57
C HIS A 24 -3.51 -10.83 -8.08
N LYS A 25 -3.59 -9.77 -8.84
CA LYS A 25 -2.40 -9.16 -9.37
C LYS A 25 -2.06 -7.94 -8.53
N ILE A 26 -0.82 -7.83 -8.07
CA ILE A 26 -0.36 -6.65 -7.38
C ILE A 26 0.34 -5.80 -8.42
N SER A 27 -0.34 -4.76 -8.87
CA SER A 27 0.18 -3.92 -9.93
C SER A 27 1.27 -2.98 -9.47
N ALA A 28 1.21 -2.56 -8.25
CA ALA A 28 2.21 -1.64 -7.72
C ALA A 28 2.18 -1.67 -6.20
N VAL A 29 3.25 -1.21 -5.61
CA VAL A 29 3.36 -1.12 -4.17
C VAL A 29 3.77 0.31 -3.84
N ILE A 30 3.09 0.92 -2.90
CA ILE A 30 3.42 2.27 -2.45
C ILE A 30 3.91 2.15 -1.02
N THR A 31 5.06 2.70 -0.73
CA THR A 31 5.63 2.61 0.59
C THR A 31 6.35 3.91 0.90
N GLN A 32 6.76 4.11 2.15
CA GLN A 32 7.45 5.33 2.53
C GLN A 32 8.87 5.32 1.97
N PRO A 33 9.41 6.51 1.73
CA PRO A 33 10.78 6.60 1.20
C PRO A 33 11.79 5.96 2.14
N ASP A 34 12.93 5.60 1.59
CA ASP A 34 14.01 5.05 2.38
C ASP A 34 14.39 6.02 3.49
N LYS A 35 14.74 5.49 4.65
CA LYS A 35 15.07 6.33 5.76
C LYS A 35 16.45 6.07 6.25
N LYS A 36 17.05 7.06 6.87
CA LYS A 36 18.32 6.84 7.48
C LYS A 36 18.09 6.14 8.76
N ARG A 37 18.92 5.17 9.09
CA ARG A 37 18.75 4.50 10.29
C ARG A 37 19.91 4.64 11.12
N SER A 38 19.76 4.77 12.28
CA SER A 38 20.77 4.85 13.26
C SER A 38 21.85 5.74 12.81
N ARG A 39 23.03 5.55 13.19
CA ARG A 39 23.96 6.45 12.97
C ARG A 39 24.53 6.31 11.66
N GLY A 40 24.33 5.62 10.94
CA GLY A 40 25.02 5.57 9.75
C GLY A 40 24.39 6.47 8.86
N SER A 41 24.73 6.85 7.88
CA SER A 41 24.05 7.63 7.03
C SER A 41 23.46 6.82 5.92
N LYS A 42 23.46 5.52 6.01
CA LYS A 42 22.93 4.76 5.01
C LYS A 42 21.45 4.82 4.94
N LEU A 43 20.87 4.91 3.81
CA LEU A 43 19.43 4.86 3.66
C LEU A 43 19.00 3.40 3.61
N ILE A 44 17.94 3.09 4.33
CA ILE A 44 17.43 1.74 4.40
C ILE A 44 16.05 1.69 3.79
N ALA A 45 15.84 0.78 2.87
CA ALA A 45 14.54 0.62 2.24
C ALA A 45 13.57 0.01 3.24
N SER A 46 12.29 0.31 3.09
CA SER A 46 11.30 -0.29 3.97
C SER A 46 11.23 -1.78 3.69
N PRO A 47 10.77 -2.55 4.65
CA PRO A 47 10.58 -3.99 4.42
C PRO A 47 9.66 -4.26 3.24
N ILE A 48 8.63 -3.44 3.08
CA ILE A 48 7.69 -3.60 1.97
C ILE A 48 8.40 -3.37 0.64
N LYS A 49 9.27 -2.37 0.56
CA LYS A 49 9.97 -2.12 -0.68
C LYS A 49 10.84 -3.30 -1.05
N LYS A 50 11.50 -3.91 -0.05
CA LYS A 50 12.36 -5.04 -0.32
C LYS A 50 11.58 -6.22 -0.90
N VAL A 51 10.41 -6.49 -0.35
CA VAL A 51 9.60 -7.60 -0.85
C VAL A 51 9.13 -7.32 -2.27
N ALA A 52 8.69 -6.10 -2.53
CA ALA A 52 8.21 -5.75 -3.85
C ALA A 52 9.31 -5.88 -4.90
N LEU A 53 10.51 -5.44 -4.56
CA LEU A 53 11.62 -5.55 -5.50
C LEU A 53 11.97 -7.00 -5.77
N ASP A 54 11.90 -7.85 -4.75
CA ASP A 54 12.19 -9.26 -4.94
C ASP A 54 11.19 -9.94 -5.85
N HIS A 55 10.01 -9.39 -6.00
CA HIS A 55 8.97 -9.97 -6.84
C HIS A 55 8.75 -9.15 -8.12
N ASP A 56 9.67 -8.25 -8.41
CA ASP A 56 9.58 -7.40 -9.61
C ASP A 56 8.30 -6.62 -9.71
N ILE A 57 7.81 -6.14 -8.59
CA ILE A 57 6.61 -5.31 -8.57
C ILE A 57 7.03 -3.85 -8.56
N PRO A 58 6.43 -3.00 -9.38
CA PRO A 58 6.77 -1.58 -9.37
C PRO A 58 6.56 -0.97 -7.99
N VAL A 59 7.52 -0.17 -7.54
CA VAL A 59 7.48 0.44 -6.23
C VAL A 59 7.51 1.95 -6.36
N PHE A 60 6.68 2.63 -5.62
CA PHE A 60 6.68 4.08 -5.60
C PHE A 60 6.85 4.56 -4.16
N THR A 61 7.71 5.53 -3.96
CA THR A 61 7.99 6.04 -2.62
C THR A 61 7.85 7.55 -2.60
N PRO A 62 6.65 8.07 -2.83
CA PRO A 62 6.48 9.51 -2.92
C PRO A 62 6.68 10.18 -1.57
N ASN A 63 7.36 11.32 -1.56
CA ASN A 63 7.50 12.07 -0.35
C ASN A 63 6.20 12.77 0.00
N LYS A 64 5.43 13.13 -1.01
CA LYS A 64 4.20 13.82 -0.77
C LYS A 64 3.13 13.21 -1.63
N ILE A 65 1.98 12.93 -1.07
CA ILE A 65 0.90 12.35 -1.85
C ILE A 65 -0.25 13.32 -2.06
N LYS A 66 -0.44 14.28 -1.16
CA LYS A 66 -1.54 15.19 -1.31
C LYS A 66 -1.20 16.21 -2.38
N ASN A 67 -2.10 16.47 -3.29
CA ASN A 67 -1.87 17.42 -4.36
C ASN A 67 -0.68 17.07 -5.25
N ASN A 68 -0.32 15.83 -5.30
CA ASN A 68 0.78 15.38 -6.15
C ASN A 68 0.18 14.86 -7.45
N THR A 69 -0.01 15.77 -8.39
CA THR A 69 -0.68 15.45 -9.63
C THR A 69 -0.03 14.31 -10.40
N ASN A 70 1.28 14.33 -10.53
CA ASN A 70 1.96 13.28 -11.27
C ASN A 70 1.75 11.91 -10.65
N PHE A 71 1.82 11.84 -9.33
CA PHE A 71 1.65 10.58 -8.65
C PHE A 71 0.20 10.09 -8.82
N ILE A 72 -0.75 11.01 -8.70
CA ILE A 72 -2.16 10.64 -8.84
C ILE A 72 -2.43 10.11 -10.24
N GLU A 73 -1.86 10.75 -11.26
CA GLU A 73 -2.06 10.29 -12.62
C GLU A 73 -1.43 8.91 -12.82
N THR A 74 -0.30 8.68 -12.20
CA THR A 74 0.35 7.37 -12.26
C THR A 74 -0.55 6.32 -11.63
N LEU A 75 -1.15 6.63 -10.47
CA LEU A 75 -2.03 5.68 -9.83
C LEU A 75 -3.23 5.36 -10.71
N LYS A 76 -3.78 6.37 -11.36
CA LYS A 76 -4.94 6.14 -12.22
C LYS A 76 -4.59 5.24 -13.39
N SER A 77 -3.38 5.32 -13.87
CA SER A 77 -2.98 4.54 -15.04
C SER A 77 -2.97 3.05 -14.80
N PHE A 78 -2.95 2.62 -13.53
CA PHE A 78 -2.93 1.19 -13.27
C PHE A 78 -4.31 0.57 -13.34
N ASN A 79 -5.37 1.36 -13.37
CA ASN A 79 -6.74 0.86 -13.42
C ASN A 79 -6.99 -0.17 -12.32
N SER A 80 -6.62 0.19 -11.11
CA SER A 80 -6.73 -0.77 -10.02
C SER A 80 -8.16 -0.99 -9.59
N ASP A 81 -8.42 -2.17 -9.08
CA ASP A 81 -9.74 -2.48 -8.55
C ASP A 81 -9.84 -2.08 -7.08
N VAL A 82 -8.78 -2.29 -6.35
CA VAL A 82 -8.79 -2.06 -4.91
C VAL A 82 -7.44 -1.56 -4.43
N PHE A 83 -7.43 -0.69 -3.45
CA PHE A 83 -6.21 -0.36 -2.75
C PHE A 83 -6.27 -1.11 -1.43
N VAL A 84 -5.22 -1.80 -1.09
CA VAL A 84 -5.12 -2.46 0.21
C VAL A 84 -4.10 -1.66 1.01
N VAL A 85 -4.53 -1.04 2.09
CA VAL A 85 -3.68 -0.15 2.87
C VAL A 85 -3.44 -0.75 4.25
N ILE A 86 -2.20 -1.08 4.56
CA ILE A 86 -1.87 -1.65 5.85
C ILE A 86 -0.66 -0.91 6.40
N ALA A 87 -0.90 0.01 7.28
CA ALA A 87 0.18 0.76 7.94
C ALA A 87 1.07 1.50 6.95
N TYR A 88 0.46 2.24 6.06
CA TYR A 88 1.27 3.01 5.12
C TYR A 88 2.01 4.15 5.80
N GLY A 89 1.41 4.79 6.75
CA GLY A 89 2.09 5.86 7.47
C GLY A 89 1.66 7.26 7.10
N LYS A 90 0.79 7.43 6.16
CA LYS A 90 0.24 8.71 5.79
C LYS A 90 -1.24 8.56 5.54
N ILE A 91 -1.98 9.63 5.70
CA ILE A 91 -3.41 9.60 5.47
C ILE A 91 -3.64 9.84 4.00
N LEU A 92 -4.47 9.02 3.39
CA LEU A 92 -4.78 9.17 1.98
C LEU A 92 -5.92 10.16 1.80
N SER A 93 -5.77 11.07 0.85
CA SER A 93 -6.79 12.07 0.62
C SER A 93 -8.01 11.43 -0.05
N SER A 94 -9.13 12.11 0.00
CA SER A 94 -10.32 11.58 -0.63
C SER A 94 -10.12 11.41 -2.12
N GLU A 95 -9.32 12.27 -2.74
CA GLU A 95 -9.05 12.13 -4.15
C GLU A 95 -8.34 10.81 -4.45
N ILE A 96 -7.38 10.43 -3.62
CA ILE A 96 -6.67 9.17 -3.81
C ILE A 96 -7.59 7.99 -3.50
N LEU A 97 -8.39 8.10 -2.44
CA LEU A 97 -9.26 7.01 -2.07
C LEU A 97 -10.33 6.72 -3.14
N ALA A 98 -10.61 7.69 -3.99
CA ALA A 98 -11.60 7.50 -5.03
C ALA A 98 -11.04 6.88 -6.31
N ILE A 99 -9.74 6.67 -6.38
CA ILE A 99 -9.14 6.13 -7.60
C ILE A 99 -9.50 4.68 -7.88
N PRO A 100 -9.42 3.77 -6.91
CA PRO A 100 -9.68 2.37 -7.23
C PRO A 100 -11.16 2.14 -7.51
N ARG A 101 -11.44 1.23 -8.43
CA ARG A 101 -12.79 0.95 -8.82
C ARG A 101 -13.71 0.57 -7.65
N TYR A 102 -13.21 -0.26 -6.75
CA TYR A 102 -14.02 -0.72 -5.63
C TYR A 102 -13.60 -0.16 -4.29
N GLY A 103 -12.75 0.84 -4.28
CA GLY A 103 -12.41 1.53 -3.04
C GLY A 103 -11.20 0.99 -2.34
N CYS A 104 -11.01 1.43 -1.11
CA CYS A 104 -9.85 1.08 -0.35
C CYS A 104 -10.20 0.16 0.79
N TRP A 105 -9.36 -0.82 1.00
CA TRP A 105 -9.53 -1.72 2.11
C TRP A 105 -8.40 -1.37 3.08
N ASN A 106 -8.75 -0.84 4.23
CA ASN A 106 -7.76 -0.37 5.17
C ASN A 106 -7.72 -1.27 6.37
N ALA A 107 -6.70 -2.06 6.53
CA ALA A 107 -6.61 -2.95 7.67
C ALA A 107 -5.74 -2.32 8.71
N HIS A 108 -6.16 -2.36 9.97
CA HIS A 108 -5.38 -1.81 10.99
C HIS A 108 -4.59 -2.91 11.54
N ALA A 109 -3.40 -2.76 11.62
CA ALA A 109 -2.62 -3.79 12.11
C ALA A 109 -2.71 -3.81 13.51
N SER A 110 -3.60 -3.58 14.07
CA SER A 110 -3.64 -3.46 15.35
C SER A 110 -3.49 -4.62 15.93
N LEU A 111 -3.19 -4.69 16.89
CA LEU A 111 -3.04 -5.75 17.47
C LEU A 111 -4.17 -6.35 17.94
N LEU A 112 -5.15 -5.84 17.90
CA LEU A 112 -6.22 -6.39 18.38
C LEU A 112 -6.72 -7.39 17.63
N PRO A 113 -6.85 -8.37 18.05
CA PRO A 113 -7.32 -9.42 17.36
C PRO A 113 -8.57 -9.12 16.73
N ARG A 114 -9.25 -8.54 17.34
CA ARG A 114 -10.43 -8.34 16.84
C ARG A 114 -10.53 -7.40 15.99
N SER A 115 -10.20 -7.06 15.74
CA SER A 115 -10.32 -6.16 14.96
C SER A 115 -10.95 -6.15 14.02
N VAL A 116 -11.20 -6.24 13.86
CA VAL A 116 -11.71 -6.21 13.01
C VAL A 116 -12.04 -5.72 12.30
N SER A 117 -12.05 -5.39 12.17
CA SER A 117 -12.36 -4.81 11.55
C SER A 117 -12.57 -4.81 10.53
N TYR A 118 -12.69 -4.84 10.18
CA TYR A 118 -12.86 -4.80 9.24
C TYR A 118 -13.65 -4.85 8.56
N THR A 119 -14.02 -4.79 8.65
CA THR A 119 -14.90 -4.92 8.28
C THR A 119 -15.35 -4.13 7.42
N HIS A 120 -15.24 -3.32 7.36
CA HIS A 120 -15.68 -2.49 6.64
C HIS A 120 -15.40 -2.65 5.41
N LEU A 121 -15.12 -3.34 5.25
CA LEU A 121 -14.80 -3.53 4.13
C LEU A 121 -15.80 -3.54 3.36
N THR A 122 -16.45 -3.21 3.54
CA THR A 122 -17.42 -3.13 2.91
C THR A 122 -17.18 -2.83 1.64
N LEU A 123 -16.56 -3.31 1.14
CA LEU A 123 -16.34 -3.11 -0.01
C LEU A 123 -17.47 -3.10 -0.68
N PRO A 124 -17.60 -2.49 -1.35
CA PRO A 124 -18.67 -2.28 -1.99
C PRO A 124 -19.07 -3.30 -2.66
N THR A 125 -19.43 -3.66 -2.47
CA THR A 125 -19.87 -4.59 -2.99
C THR A 125 -20.63 -4.19 -3.94
N ARG A 126 -20.72 -3.42 -4.23
CA ARG A 126 -21.43 -3.04 -5.03
C ARG A 126 -21.44 -3.07 -5.65
#